data_e3cb49b470c73544de0b866fd5e7eb25
#
_entry.id   e3cb49b470c73544de0b866fd5e7eb25
#
_cell.length_a   1.000
_cell.length_b   1.000
_cell.length_c   1.000
_cell.angle_alpha   90.00
_cell.angle_beta   90.00
_cell.angle_gamma   90.00
#
_symmetry.space_group_name_H-M   'P 1'
#
loop_
_entity.id
_entity.type
_entity.pdbx_description
1 polymer ?
#
loop_
_entity_poly.entity_id
_entity_poly.type
_entity_poly.pdbx_seq_one_letter_code
_entity_poly.pdbx_strand_id
1 'polypeptide(L)'
;MPSSFPEFPSQETIRSEFQAQNDGKEPPVGYHTTETLIRSIDIIVNKRGGFLSNDVMPPFVLMDNIPAWETGALRQARDLSLAMRNDITRSQSQSEEDPNLVQAQVLLNNDSEKWIFPSAEGKYNEAAQRLRDYRAQLVDTDSREGDFYARSDNLAAALELMSKRLGSMSQNLAASVAEERRYTALANDPTSSSAKARPPAEVMKTPWMQVDNVFYQARGTTWAMLSYLKAFEEDFDRVLADKNAHPSMDQIIRELETTQKALYSPMVLNGYEFGLVPNYSLAMSSYMTRANAGLIDIINLLRDG
;
A
#
# COMPACT_ATOMS: atom_id res chain seq x y z
N MET A 1 -23.89 -4.77 0.72
CA MET A 1 -22.44 -4.57 0.47
C MET A 1 -21.77 -5.91 0.52
N PRO A 2 -20.75 -6.22 -0.31
CA PRO A 2 -20.00 -7.45 -0.10
C PRO A 2 -19.35 -7.39 1.28
N SER A 3 -19.58 -8.41 2.08
CA SER A 3 -19.03 -8.54 3.44
C SER A 3 -17.50 -8.74 3.46
N SER A 4 -16.90 -8.94 2.30
CA SER A 4 -15.46 -9.13 2.12
C SER A 4 -15.00 -8.49 0.81
N PHE A 5 -13.88 -7.79 0.85
CA PHE A 5 -13.11 -7.37 -0.33
C PHE A 5 -12.44 -8.60 -0.96
N PRO A 6 -11.97 -8.50 -2.23
CA PRO A 6 -11.29 -9.60 -2.88
C PRO A 6 -10.15 -10.14 -2.02
N GLU A 7 -10.12 -11.45 -1.83
CA GLU A 7 -8.97 -12.12 -1.20
C GLU A 7 -7.78 -12.10 -2.16
N PHE A 8 -6.61 -11.87 -1.60
CA PHE A 8 -5.37 -11.91 -2.35
C PHE A 8 -4.84 -13.35 -2.33
N PRO A 9 -4.37 -13.92 -3.47
CA PRO A 9 -3.74 -15.22 -3.49
C PRO A 9 -2.56 -15.28 -2.52
N SER A 10 -2.40 -16.40 -1.81
CA SER A 10 -1.24 -16.59 -0.93
C SER A 10 0.07 -16.65 -1.74
N GLN A 11 1.20 -16.35 -1.12
CA GLN A 11 2.51 -16.46 -1.76
C GLN A 11 2.82 -17.91 -2.15
N GLU A 12 2.33 -18.88 -1.39
CA GLU A 12 2.41 -20.30 -1.73
C GLU A 12 1.63 -20.63 -3.03
N THR A 13 0.46 -20.01 -3.23
CA THR A 13 -0.29 -20.16 -4.49
C THR A 13 0.50 -19.59 -5.66
N ILE A 14 1.10 -18.40 -5.49
CA ILE A 14 1.94 -17.78 -6.53
C ILE A 14 3.14 -18.67 -6.88
N ARG A 15 3.81 -19.24 -5.86
CA ARG A 15 4.92 -20.17 -6.04
C ARG A 15 4.48 -21.44 -6.77
N SER A 16 3.39 -22.08 -6.35
CA SER A 16 2.90 -23.32 -6.96
C SER A 16 2.46 -23.12 -8.42
N GLU A 17 1.84 -22.00 -8.74
CA GLU A 17 1.48 -21.66 -10.12
C GLU A 17 2.72 -21.43 -11.00
N PHE A 18 3.75 -20.78 -10.46
CA PHE A 18 5.02 -20.61 -11.18
C PHE A 18 5.70 -21.94 -11.44
N GLN A 19 5.80 -22.80 -10.42
CA GLN A 19 6.41 -24.14 -10.54
C GLN A 19 5.67 -25.00 -11.56
N ALA A 20 4.34 -24.96 -11.58
CA ALA A 20 3.55 -25.69 -12.57
C ALA A 20 3.81 -25.25 -14.03
N GLN A 21 4.21 -23.99 -14.24
CA GLN A 21 4.51 -23.43 -15.57
C GLN A 21 5.98 -23.55 -15.95
N ASN A 22 6.89 -23.80 -15.00
CA ASN A 22 8.33 -23.77 -15.18
C ASN A 22 9.04 -25.06 -14.72
N ASP A 23 8.46 -26.22 -15.01
CA ASP A 23 9.06 -27.54 -14.75
C ASP A 23 9.48 -27.75 -13.26
N GLY A 24 8.72 -27.20 -12.33
CA GLY A 24 8.99 -27.30 -10.89
C GLY A 24 10.15 -26.44 -10.38
N LYS A 25 10.65 -25.49 -11.16
CA LYS A 25 11.68 -24.55 -10.71
C LYS A 25 11.15 -23.58 -9.67
N GLU A 26 12.04 -23.09 -8.79
CA GLU A 26 11.69 -22.02 -7.87
C GLU A 26 11.61 -20.67 -8.57
N PRO A 27 10.70 -19.77 -8.13
CA PRO A 27 10.63 -18.41 -8.64
C PRO A 27 11.96 -17.66 -8.43
N PRO A 28 12.43 -16.88 -9.42
CA PRO A 28 13.58 -16.02 -9.22
C PRO A 28 13.28 -14.90 -8.22
N VAL A 29 14.32 -14.34 -7.61
CA VAL A 29 14.20 -13.18 -6.69
C VAL A 29 13.53 -12.01 -7.41
N GLY A 30 12.55 -11.37 -6.76
CA GLY A 30 11.74 -10.29 -7.32
C GLY A 30 10.46 -10.75 -8.02
N TYR A 31 10.31 -12.05 -8.25
CA TYR A 31 9.09 -12.59 -8.86
C TYR A 31 7.87 -12.39 -7.99
N HIS A 32 7.96 -12.70 -6.71
CA HIS A 32 6.85 -12.58 -5.75
C HIS A 32 6.36 -11.14 -5.64
N THR A 33 7.27 -10.20 -5.51
CA THR A 33 6.95 -8.77 -5.43
C THR A 33 6.29 -8.26 -6.71
N THR A 34 6.86 -8.60 -7.87
CA THR A 34 6.34 -8.16 -9.18
C THR A 34 4.97 -8.78 -9.46
N GLU A 35 4.82 -10.09 -9.25
CA GLU A 35 3.56 -10.80 -9.45
C GLU A 35 2.46 -10.29 -8.51
N THR A 36 2.81 -10.00 -7.25
CA THR A 36 1.87 -9.44 -6.29
C THR A 36 1.40 -8.04 -6.72
N LEU A 37 2.30 -7.20 -7.24
CA LEU A 37 1.92 -5.89 -7.78
C LEU A 37 0.98 -6.04 -9.00
N ILE A 38 1.30 -6.92 -9.95
CA ILE A 38 0.45 -7.19 -11.12
C ILE A 38 -0.94 -7.62 -10.67
N ARG A 39 -1.05 -8.62 -9.78
CA ARG A 39 -2.33 -9.14 -9.30
C ARG A 39 -3.13 -8.09 -8.53
N SER A 40 -2.46 -7.23 -7.77
CA SER A 40 -3.16 -6.15 -7.07
C SER A 40 -3.84 -5.19 -8.05
N ILE A 41 -3.16 -4.82 -9.14
CA ILE A 41 -3.72 -3.98 -10.21
C ILE A 41 -4.88 -4.71 -10.90
N ASP A 42 -4.68 -5.98 -11.28
CA ASP A 42 -5.71 -6.79 -11.92
C ASP A 42 -6.97 -6.90 -11.04
N ILE A 43 -6.80 -7.13 -9.74
CA ILE A 43 -7.92 -7.18 -8.79
C ILE A 43 -8.64 -5.82 -8.71
N ILE A 44 -7.89 -4.72 -8.59
CA ILE A 44 -8.47 -3.36 -8.50
C ILE A 44 -9.30 -3.06 -9.76
N VAL A 45 -8.78 -3.38 -10.94
CA VAL A 45 -9.41 -3.02 -12.22
C VAL A 45 -10.51 -4.00 -12.62
N ASN A 46 -10.28 -5.32 -12.43
CA ASN A 46 -11.11 -6.38 -13.01
C ASN A 46 -11.99 -7.11 -11.98
N LYS A 47 -12.08 -6.62 -10.71
CA LYS A 47 -12.99 -7.18 -9.72
C LYS A 47 -14.44 -7.13 -10.19
N ARG A 48 -15.33 -7.88 -9.54
CA ARG A 48 -16.76 -7.87 -9.84
C ARG A 48 -17.32 -6.44 -9.74
N GLY A 49 -17.80 -5.91 -10.85
CA GLY A 49 -18.27 -4.52 -11.00
C GLY A 49 -17.26 -3.60 -11.71
N GLY A 50 -16.05 -4.06 -12.02
CA GLY A 50 -15.01 -3.26 -12.68
C GLY A 50 -14.35 -2.24 -11.75
N PHE A 51 -13.72 -1.24 -12.33
CA PHE A 51 -13.13 -0.10 -11.63
C PHE A 51 -14.19 0.99 -11.45
N LEU A 52 -14.51 1.34 -10.22
CA LEU A 52 -15.65 2.21 -9.89
C LEU A 52 -15.26 3.65 -9.57
N SER A 53 -13.97 3.96 -9.39
CA SER A 53 -13.51 5.31 -9.06
C SER A 53 -13.80 6.36 -10.15
N ASN A 54 -14.04 5.92 -11.39
CA ASN A 54 -14.41 6.76 -12.51
C ASN A 54 -15.90 6.66 -12.91
N ASP A 55 -16.70 5.86 -12.21
CA ASP A 55 -18.14 5.70 -12.48
C ASP A 55 -18.95 6.81 -11.80
N VAL A 56 -19.33 7.81 -12.60
CA VAL A 56 -20.11 8.97 -12.13
C VAL A 56 -21.63 8.79 -12.30
N MET A 57 -22.08 7.64 -12.83
CA MET A 57 -23.50 7.39 -13.11
C MET A 57 -24.19 6.56 -12.02
N PRO A 58 -25.50 6.82 -11.71
CA PRO A 58 -26.27 5.92 -10.84
C PRO A 58 -26.39 4.51 -11.44
N PRO A 59 -26.35 3.44 -10.60
CA PRO A 59 -26.39 3.46 -9.13
C PRO A 59 -25.01 3.58 -8.45
N PHE A 60 -23.90 3.59 -9.20
CA PHE A 60 -22.53 3.45 -8.68
C PHE A 60 -22.09 4.68 -7.89
N VAL A 61 -22.55 5.86 -8.23
CA VAL A 61 -22.30 7.10 -7.47
C VAL A 61 -22.75 7.03 -5.99
N LEU A 62 -23.64 6.08 -5.66
CA LEU A 62 -24.09 5.85 -4.28
C LEU A 62 -23.23 4.80 -3.54
N MET A 63 -22.20 4.24 -4.20
CA MET A 63 -21.33 3.19 -3.69
C MET A 63 -19.91 3.72 -3.43
N ASP A 64 -19.79 4.85 -2.73
CA ASP A 64 -18.56 5.61 -2.51
C ASP A 64 -17.48 4.86 -1.70
N ASN A 65 -17.85 3.87 -0.90
CA ASN A 65 -16.91 3.04 -0.13
C ASN A 65 -15.97 2.18 -1.01
N ILE A 66 -16.44 1.69 -2.17
CA ILE A 66 -15.62 0.88 -3.07
C ILE A 66 -14.59 1.76 -3.79
N PRO A 67 -14.94 2.89 -4.41
CA PRO A 67 -13.99 3.87 -4.92
C PRO A 67 -12.95 4.34 -3.89
N ALA A 68 -13.36 4.55 -2.64
CA ALA A 68 -12.45 4.89 -1.56
C ALA A 68 -11.42 3.78 -1.30
N TRP A 69 -11.87 2.51 -1.24
CA TRP A 69 -10.98 1.35 -1.13
C TRP A 69 -10.03 1.22 -2.33
N GLU A 70 -10.53 1.35 -3.56
CA GLU A 70 -9.70 1.34 -4.77
C GLU A 70 -8.62 2.41 -4.74
N THR A 71 -8.98 3.63 -4.34
CA THR A 71 -8.04 4.75 -4.19
C THR A 71 -6.93 4.41 -3.21
N GLY A 72 -7.26 3.79 -2.07
CA GLY A 72 -6.28 3.36 -1.07
C GLY A 72 -5.32 2.30 -1.62
N ALA A 73 -5.85 1.25 -2.24
CA ALA A 73 -5.07 0.17 -2.81
C ALA A 73 -4.19 0.64 -3.98
N LEU A 74 -4.74 1.49 -4.87
CA LEU A 74 -4.01 2.04 -6.02
C LEU A 74 -2.85 2.95 -5.59
N ARG A 75 -3.05 3.77 -4.54
CA ARG A 75 -1.97 4.60 -3.99
C ARG A 75 -0.81 3.75 -3.50
N GLN A 76 -1.09 2.61 -2.86
CA GLN A 76 -0.05 1.70 -2.40
C GLN A 76 0.64 0.98 -3.57
N ALA A 77 -0.10 0.64 -4.65
CA ALA A 77 0.49 0.09 -5.86
C ALA A 77 1.45 1.10 -6.55
N ARG A 78 1.09 2.39 -6.55
CA ARG A 78 1.95 3.48 -7.04
C ARG A 78 3.23 3.61 -6.21
N ASP A 79 3.10 3.55 -4.88
CA ASP A 79 4.24 3.63 -3.97
C ASP A 79 5.21 2.45 -4.18
N LEU A 80 4.70 1.21 -4.33
CA LEU A 80 5.54 0.06 -4.61
C LEU A 80 6.20 0.15 -5.99
N SER A 81 5.45 0.54 -7.04
CA SER A 81 6.01 0.73 -8.38
C SER A 81 7.13 1.79 -8.40
N LEU A 82 6.98 2.84 -7.60
CA LEU A 82 8.01 3.87 -7.42
C LEU A 82 9.26 3.31 -6.72
N ALA A 83 9.10 2.54 -5.65
CA ALA A 83 10.22 1.90 -4.94
C ALA A 83 10.95 0.88 -5.84
N MET A 84 10.21 0.08 -6.62
CA MET A 84 10.80 -0.84 -7.58
C MET A 84 11.65 -0.09 -8.61
N ARG A 85 11.11 0.95 -9.23
CA ARG A 85 11.81 1.75 -10.25
C ARG A 85 13.04 2.44 -9.70
N ASN A 86 12.96 3.09 -8.54
CA ASN A 86 14.01 3.98 -8.05
C ASN A 86 15.09 3.28 -7.26
N ASP A 87 14.71 2.24 -6.49
CA ASP A 87 15.57 1.67 -5.47
C ASP A 87 15.86 0.19 -5.75
N ILE A 88 14.84 -0.65 -5.90
CA ILE A 88 14.98 -2.11 -5.89
C ILE A 88 15.69 -2.65 -7.14
N THR A 89 15.42 -2.07 -8.31
CA THR A 89 15.95 -2.56 -9.60
C THR A 89 17.25 -1.88 -10.03
N ARG A 90 17.79 -1.01 -9.20
CA ARG A 90 19.05 -0.29 -9.50
C ARG A 90 20.19 -0.80 -8.64
N SER A 91 21.27 -1.20 -9.28
CA SER A 91 22.49 -1.63 -8.58
C SER A 91 23.21 -0.47 -7.91
N GLN A 92 23.15 0.71 -8.53
CA GLN A 92 23.74 1.97 -8.08
C GLN A 92 22.89 3.15 -8.57
N SER A 93 23.06 4.30 -7.94
CA SER A 93 22.32 5.54 -8.30
C SER A 93 22.51 6.00 -9.75
N GLN A 94 23.52 5.51 -10.46
CA GLN A 94 23.83 5.83 -11.86
C GLN A 94 23.44 4.74 -12.85
N SER A 95 22.85 3.60 -12.40
CA SER A 95 22.36 2.57 -13.31
C SER A 95 21.14 3.07 -14.09
N GLU A 96 20.98 2.57 -15.32
CA GLU A 96 19.79 2.85 -16.13
C GLU A 96 18.55 2.28 -15.43
N GLU A 97 17.44 3.01 -15.56
CA GLU A 97 16.14 2.56 -15.09
C GLU A 97 15.53 1.57 -16.09
N ASP A 98 14.89 0.52 -15.60
CA ASP A 98 14.18 -0.41 -16.50
C ASP A 98 13.02 0.31 -17.23
N PRO A 99 12.97 0.27 -18.57
CA PRO A 99 11.98 1.01 -19.33
C PRO A 99 10.55 0.55 -19.07
N ASN A 100 10.33 -0.73 -18.74
CA ASN A 100 9.01 -1.26 -18.43
C ASN A 100 8.53 -0.73 -17.08
N LEU A 101 9.40 -0.66 -16.08
CA LEU A 101 9.06 -0.09 -14.77
C LEU A 101 8.80 1.41 -14.85
N VAL A 102 9.59 2.14 -15.62
CA VAL A 102 9.36 3.58 -15.88
C VAL A 102 7.98 3.79 -16.49
N GLN A 103 7.64 3.02 -17.52
CA GLN A 103 6.33 3.15 -18.19
C GLN A 103 5.18 2.72 -17.26
N ALA A 104 5.33 1.61 -16.53
CA ALA A 104 4.33 1.14 -15.57
C ALA A 104 4.03 2.21 -14.52
N GLN A 105 5.06 2.82 -13.93
CA GLN A 105 4.91 3.85 -12.91
C GLN A 105 4.22 5.12 -13.47
N VAL A 106 4.57 5.56 -14.69
CA VAL A 106 3.91 6.69 -15.36
C VAL A 106 2.43 6.39 -15.61
N LEU A 107 2.11 5.19 -16.09
CA LEU A 107 0.74 4.75 -16.35
C LEU A 107 -0.09 4.64 -15.07
N LEU A 108 0.48 4.13 -13.98
CA LEU A 108 -0.17 4.05 -12.67
C LEU A 108 -0.46 5.42 -12.06
N ASN A 109 0.36 6.43 -12.33
CA ASN A 109 0.15 7.80 -11.86
C ASN A 109 -0.92 8.58 -12.64
N ASN A 110 -1.57 7.95 -13.64
CA ASN A 110 -2.68 8.57 -14.32
C ASN A 110 -3.84 8.86 -13.36
N ASP A 111 -4.61 9.91 -13.70
CA ASP A 111 -5.78 10.30 -12.93
C ASP A 111 -6.83 9.19 -12.91
N SER A 112 -7.25 8.75 -11.73
CA SER A 112 -8.21 7.67 -11.52
C SER A 112 -9.65 8.05 -11.85
N GLU A 113 -9.96 9.35 -11.97
CA GLU A 113 -11.32 9.84 -12.27
C GLU A 113 -11.61 9.96 -13.78
N LYS A 114 -10.60 9.71 -14.63
CA LYS A 114 -10.77 9.77 -16.08
C LYS A 114 -11.55 8.58 -16.61
N TRP A 115 -12.73 8.85 -17.18
CA TRP A 115 -13.61 7.86 -17.82
C TRP A 115 -13.63 7.95 -19.35
N ILE A 116 -13.13 9.06 -19.95
CA ILE A 116 -13.03 9.28 -21.41
C ILE A 116 -11.62 8.92 -21.88
N PHE A 117 -11.50 8.44 -23.13
CA PHE A 117 -10.25 7.99 -23.74
C PHE A 117 -9.06 8.93 -23.56
N PRO A 118 -7.91 8.40 -23.10
CA PRO A 118 -7.72 7.03 -22.61
C PRO A 118 -8.30 6.87 -21.20
N SER A 119 -9.11 5.83 -20.98
CA SER A 119 -9.72 5.56 -19.67
C SER A 119 -8.68 5.17 -18.61
N ALA A 120 -8.98 5.39 -17.34
CA ALA A 120 -8.11 4.99 -16.23
C ALA A 120 -7.83 3.49 -16.25
N GLU A 121 -8.86 2.65 -16.45
CA GLU A 121 -8.71 1.18 -16.53
C GLU A 121 -7.79 0.76 -17.68
N GLY A 122 -7.92 1.40 -18.85
CA GLY A 122 -7.04 1.12 -19.98
C GLY A 122 -5.57 1.37 -19.63
N LYS A 123 -5.28 2.46 -18.92
CA LYS A 123 -3.94 2.82 -18.46
C LYS A 123 -3.40 1.87 -17.39
N TYR A 124 -4.24 1.45 -16.45
CA TYR A 124 -3.82 0.49 -15.42
C TYR A 124 -3.61 -0.92 -15.98
N ASN A 125 -4.42 -1.36 -16.93
CA ASN A 125 -4.20 -2.62 -17.65
C ASN A 125 -2.90 -2.57 -18.48
N GLU A 126 -2.59 -1.44 -19.13
CA GLU A 126 -1.32 -1.23 -19.83
C GLU A 126 -0.14 -1.27 -18.84
N ALA A 127 -0.28 -0.64 -17.65
CA ALA A 127 0.73 -0.72 -16.59
C ALA A 127 0.98 -2.17 -16.13
N ALA A 128 -0.10 -2.92 -15.89
CA ALA A 128 0.01 -4.34 -15.54
C ALA A 128 0.72 -5.14 -16.66
N GLN A 129 0.49 -4.81 -17.94
CA GLN A 129 1.20 -5.46 -19.03
C GLN A 129 2.70 -5.13 -19.02
N ARG A 130 3.11 -3.88 -18.78
CA ARG A 130 4.53 -3.52 -18.64
C ARG A 130 5.20 -4.26 -17.47
N LEU A 131 4.48 -4.41 -16.36
CA LEU A 131 4.99 -5.21 -15.25
C LEU A 131 5.11 -6.71 -15.59
N ARG A 132 4.23 -7.27 -16.44
CA ARG A 132 4.38 -8.64 -16.95
C ARG A 132 5.60 -8.78 -17.86
N ASP A 133 5.88 -7.77 -18.68
CA ASP A 133 7.06 -7.73 -19.53
C ASP A 133 8.34 -7.71 -18.68
N TYR A 134 8.40 -6.87 -17.63
CA TYR A 134 9.48 -6.86 -16.65
C TYR A 134 9.62 -8.21 -15.92
N ARG A 135 8.50 -8.78 -15.47
CA ARG A 135 8.52 -10.11 -14.81
C ARG A 135 9.07 -11.20 -15.72
N ALA A 136 8.76 -11.14 -17.03
CA ALA A 136 9.30 -12.09 -18.01
C ALA A 136 10.83 -11.97 -18.11
N GLN A 137 11.38 -10.75 -18.03
CA GLN A 137 12.83 -10.51 -17.99
C GLN A 137 13.48 -11.12 -16.75
N LEU A 138 12.82 -11.07 -15.56
CA LEU A 138 13.31 -11.72 -14.33
C LEU A 138 13.39 -13.25 -14.46
N VAL A 139 12.49 -13.86 -15.23
CA VAL A 139 12.44 -15.32 -15.43
C VAL A 139 13.45 -15.78 -16.48
N ASP A 140 13.76 -14.92 -17.45
CA ASP A 140 14.73 -15.23 -18.51
C ASP A 140 16.17 -15.06 -18.01
N THR A 141 16.77 -16.17 -17.58
CA THR A 141 18.15 -16.20 -17.07
C THR A 141 19.21 -15.84 -18.12
N ASP A 142 18.87 -15.86 -19.40
CA ASP A 142 19.78 -15.50 -20.49
C ASP A 142 19.73 -13.99 -20.81
N SER A 143 18.68 -13.30 -20.37
CA SER A 143 18.58 -11.84 -20.48
C SER A 143 19.35 -11.17 -19.33
N ARG A 144 20.12 -10.14 -19.67
CA ARG A 144 20.74 -9.24 -18.69
C ARG A 144 19.83 -8.04 -18.36
N GLU A 145 18.56 -8.11 -18.71
CA GLU A 145 17.60 -6.99 -18.70
C GLU A 145 16.64 -7.20 -17.59
N GLY A 146 16.66 -7.68 -16.58
CA GLY A 146 15.70 -7.78 -15.48
C GLY A 146 16.42 -7.93 -14.14
N ASP A 147 16.78 -6.81 -13.58
CA ASP A 147 17.49 -6.80 -12.31
C ASP A 147 16.53 -6.59 -11.14
N PHE A 148 16.70 -7.37 -10.08
CA PHE A 148 16.06 -7.16 -8.78
C PHE A 148 17.11 -7.35 -7.68
N TYR A 149 17.46 -6.28 -6.99
CA TYR A 149 18.51 -6.30 -5.97
C TYR A 149 17.87 -6.39 -4.58
N ALA A 150 17.78 -7.61 -4.04
CA ALA A 150 17.31 -7.86 -2.68
C ALA A 150 18.40 -7.46 -1.66
N ARG A 151 18.51 -6.16 -1.38
CA ARG A 151 19.45 -5.54 -0.45
C ARG A 151 18.74 -4.87 0.69
N SER A 152 19.41 -4.72 1.83
CA SER A 152 18.83 -4.12 3.03
C SER A 152 18.45 -2.64 2.83
N ASP A 153 19.27 -1.88 2.10
CA ASP A 153 18.99 -0.47 1.77
C ASP A 153 17.76 -0.31 0.87
N ASN A 154 17.60 -1.18 -0.13
CA ASN A 154 16.46 -1.17 -1.04
C ASN A 154 15.15 -1.54 -0.30
N LEU A 155 15.20 -2.57 0.55
CA LEU A 155 14.06 -2.91 1.40
C LEU A 155 13.71 -1.76 2.35
N ALA A 156 14.71 -1.16 2.99
CA ALA A 156 14.49 -0.02 3.88
C ALA A 156 13.81 1.15 3.17
N ALA A 157 14.23 1.50 1.95
CA ALA A 157 13.63 2.56 1.15
C ALA A 157 12.14 2.26 0.81
N ALA A 158 11.84 1.03 0.41
CA ALA A 158 10.45 0.61 0.16
C ALA A 158 9.58 0.67 1.43
N LEU A 159 10.11 0.19 2.56
CA LEU A 159 9.40 0.23 3.84
C LEU A 159 9.19 1.67 4.36
N GLU A 160 10.09 2.61 4.04
CA GLU A 160 9.90 4.03 4.37
C GLU A 160 8.69 4.66 3.67
N LEU A 161 8.48 4.35 2.39
CA LEU A 161 7.31 4.81 1.67
C LEU A 161 6.03 4.26 2.32
N MET A 162 6.05 2.98 2.71
CA MET A 162 4.94 2.34 3.42
C MET A 162 4.69 2.98 4.79
N SER A 163 5.74 3.23 5.58
CA SER A 163 5.65 3.88 6.88
C SER A 163 5.05 5.29 6.78
N LYS A 164 5.51 6.11 5.84
CA LYS A 164 4.93 7.44 5.58
C LYS A 164 3.44 7.36 5.23
N ARG A 165 3.05 6.36 4.43
CA ARG A 165 1.65 6.14 4.06
C ARG A 165 0.79 5.73 5.26
N LEU A 166 1.24 4.76 6.05
CA LEU A 166 0.54 4.32 7.27
C LEU A 166 0.38 5.47 8.27
N GLY A 167 1.43 6.24 8.51
CA GLY A 167 1.39 7.39 9.40
C GLY A 167 0.36 8.42 8.97
N SER A 168 0.32 8.77 7.68
CA SER A 168 -0.67 9.71 7.14
C SER A 168 -2.10 9.17 7.27
N MET A 169 -2.34 7.90 6.94
CA MET A 169 -3.68 7.30 7.02
C MET A 169 -4.16 7.14 8.47
N SER A 170 -3.27 6.76 9.38
CA SER A 170 -3.58 6.68 10.82
C SER A 170 -4.02 8.03 11.37
N GLN A 171 -3.33 9.13 11.00
CA GLN A 171 -3.71 10.49 11.38
C GLN A 171 -5.07 10.90 10.80
N ASN A 172 -5.36 10.53 9.54
CA ASN A 172 -6.66 10.83 8.93
C ASN A 172 -7.81 10.09 9.62
N LEU A 173 -7.58 8.85 10.04
CA LEU A 173 -8.55 8.07 10.83
C LEU A 173 -8.76 8.69 12.21
N ALA A 174 -7.71 9.12 12.90
CA ALA A 174 -7.81 9.81 14.18
C ALA A 174 -8.57 11.13 14.06
N ALA A 175 -8.36 11.90 12.98
CA ALA A 175 -9.09 13.13 12.70
C ALA A 175 -10.61 12.89 12.52
N SER A 176 -11.03 11.69 12.09
CA SER A 176 -12.44 11.33 11.96
C SER A 176 -13.17 11.24 13.32
N VAL A 177 -12.44 11.07 14.40
CA VAL A 177 -12.95 10.96 15.80
C VAL A 177 -12.87 12.28 16.56
N ALA A 178 -12.55 13.40 15.89
CA ALA A 178 -12.42 14.73 16.50
C ALA A 178 -11.28 14.88 17.53
N GLU A 179 -10.15 14.18 17.32
CA GLU A 179 -8.93 14.48 18.04
C GLU A 179 -8.31 15.81 17.58
N GLU A 180 -7.93 16.62 18.55
CA GLU A 180 -7.25 17.90 18.35
C GLU A 180 -5.89 17.66 17.66
N ARG A 181 -5.77 17.98 16.38
CA ARG A 181 -4.47 17.99 15.71
C ARG A 181 -3.61 19.10 16.29
N ARG A 182 -2.70 18.76 17.18
CA ARG A 182 -1.62 19.67 17.54
C ARG A 182 -0.60 19.67 16.41
N TYR A 183 -0.38 20.82 15.80
CA TYR A 183 0.72 21.03 14.87
C TYR A 183 2.05 20.88 15.61
N THR A 184 2.57 19.67 15.72
CA THR A 184 3.89 19.39 16.31
C THR A 184 5.04 19.82 15.40
N ALA A 185 4.78 20.07 14.10
CA ALA A 185 5.81 20.47 13.14
C ALA A 185 6.43 21.87 13.44
N LEU A 186 5.74 22.75 14.18
CA LEU A 186 6.23 24.08 14.53
C LEU A 186 6.75 24.20 15.97
N ALA A 187 6.68 23.12 16.76
CA ALA A 187 7.10 23.17 18.16
C ALA A 187 8.63 23.06 18.35
N ASN A 188 9.38 22.68 17.30
CA ASN A 188 10.81 22.41 17.37
C ASN A 188 11.70 23.38 16.59
N ASP A 189 11.19 24.54 16.13
CA ASP A 189 12.04 25.57 15.54
C ASP A 189 12.42 26.63 16.58
N PRO A 190 13.67 26.58 17.12
CA PRO A 190 14.14 27.54 18.12
C PRO A 190 14.36 28.96 17.55
N THR A 191 14.16 29.16 16.25
CA THR A 191 14.40 30.45 15.58
C THR A 191 13.12 31.27 15.37
N SER A 192 11.93 30.73 15.64
CA SER A 192 10.67 31.48 15.53
C SER A 192 10.40 32.35 16.78
N SER A 193 11.20 33.39 16.96
CA SER A 193 11.03 34.41 18.02
C SER A 193 9.96 35.46 17.73
N SER A 194 9.02 35.18 16.85
CA SER A 194 7.84 36.04 16.68
C SER A 194 6.63 35.43 17.39
N ALA A 195 6.41 35.88 18.62
CA ALA A 195 5.20 35.70 19.39
C ALA A 195 3.98 36.37 18.70
N LYS A 196 3.64 35.95 17.49
CA LYS A 196 2.32 36.19 16.90
C LYS A 196 1.44 35.01 17.25
N ALA A 197 0.28 35.34 17.79
CA ALA A 197 -0.75 34.46 18.32
C ALA A 197 -0.78 33.10 17.57
N ARG A 198 -0.62 32.00 18.33
CA ARG A 198 -0.92 30.65 17.85
C ARG A 198 -2.25 30.72 17.10
N PRO A 199 -2.32 30.31 15.82
CA PRO A 199 -3.62 30.06 15.23
C PRO A 199 -4.34 29.07 16.17
N PRO A 200 -5.62 29.29 16.46
CA PRO A 200 -6.39 28.35 17.27
C PRO A 200 -6.20 26.97 16.64
N ALA A 201 -5.98 25.96 17.48
CA ALA A 201 -5.90 24.57 17.01
C ALA A 201 -7.16 24.30 16.19
N GLU A 202 -7.00 24.25 14.89
CA GLU A 202 -8.11 24.02 13.98
C GLU A 202 -8.49 22.55 14.13
N VAL A 203 -9.59 22.29 14.82
CA VAL A 203 -10.18 20.96 14.92
C VAL A 203 -10.69 20.61 13.53
N MET A 204 -9.80 20.02 12.71
CA MET A 204 -10.19 19.48 11.40
C MET A 204 -10.94 18.16 11.62
N LYS A 205 -12.23 18.30 11.91
CA LYS A 205 -13.13 17.15 11.98
C LYS A 205 -13.47 16.71 10.57
N THR A 206 -13.23 15.44 10.27
CA THR A 206 -13.72 14.84 9.00
C THR A 206 -15.24 15.00 8.92
N PRO A 207 -15.78 15.55 7.82
CA PRO A 207 -17.22 15.62 7.62
C PRO A 207 -17.86 14.24 7.78
N TRP A 208 -19.00 14.18 8.45
CA TRP A 208 -19.69 12.92 8.78
C TRP A 208 -19.91 12.02 7.55
N MET A 209 -20.23 12.58 6.40
CA MET A 209 -20.42 11.85 5.14
C MET A 209 -19.12 11.31 4.50
N GLN A 210 -17.96 11.62 5.07
CA GLN A 210 -16.65 11.17 4.55
C GLN A 210 -15.92 10.22 5.52
N VAL A 211 -16.52 9.93 6.66
CA VAL A 211 -15.90 9.07 7.69
C VAL A 211 -15.70 7.66 7.20
N ASP A 212 -16.67 7.10 6.53
CA ASP A 212 -16.61 5.78 5.92
C ASP A 212 -15.63 5.73 4.74
N ASN A 213 -15.58 6.76 3.90
CA ASN A 213 -14.61 6.87 2.82
C ASN A 213 -13.17 6.86 3.34
N VAL A 214 -12.86 7.61 4.40
CA VAL A 214 -11.53 7.57 5.04
C VAL A 214 -11.22 6.18 5.58
N PHE A 215 -12.19 5.51 6.20
CA PHE A 215 -12.02 4.16 6.73
C PHE A 215 -11.77 3.14 5.61
N TYR A 216 -12.57 3.15 4.55
CA TYR A 216 -12.39 2.22 3.43
C TYR A 216 -11.13 2.51 2.61
N GLN A 217 -10.72 3.77 2.50
CA GLN A 217 -9.43 4.12 1.90
C GLN A 217 -8.25 3.55 2.71
N ALA A 218 -8.30 3.67 4.04
CA ALA A 218 -7.30 3.06 4.92
C ALA A 218 -7.28 1.53 4.76
N ARG A 219 -8.46 0.91 4.65
CA ARG A 219 -8.59 -0.53 4.44
C ARG A 219 -8.02 -0.99 3.11
N GLY A 220 -8.22 -0.22 2.02
CA GLY A 220 -7.60 -0.50 0.72
C GLY A 220 -6.08 -0.38 0.77
N THR A 221 -5.58 0.67 1.44
CA THR A 221 -4.14 0.86 1.65
C THR A 221 -3.51 -0.31 2.39
N THR A 222 -4.10 -0.73 3.52
CA THR A 222 -3.56 -1.84 4.33
C THR A 222 -3.74 -3.20 3.66
N TRP A 223 -4.76 -3.41 2.83
CA TRP A 223 -4.94 -4.60 2.02
C TRP A 223 -3.78 -4.80 1.02
N ALA A 224 -3.46 -3.76 0.25
CA ALA A 224 -2.36 -3.83 -0.71
C ALA A 224 -1.00 -3.95 0.00
N MET A 225 -0.78 -3.16 1.05
CA MET A 225 0.46 -3.20 1.83
C MET A 225 0.72 -4.57 2.46
N LEU A 226 -0.29 -5.20 3.05
CA LEU A 226 -0.21 -6.56 3.60
C LEU A 226 0.27 -7.57 2.54
N SER A 227 -0.29 -7.48 1.34
CA SER A 227 0.07 -8.38 0.23
C SER A 227 1.53 -8.16 -0.19
N TYR A 228 1.98 -6.91 -0.25
CA TYR A 228 3.36 -6.56 -0.61
C TYR A 228 4.38 -6.97 0.46
N LEU A 229 4.06 -6.82 1.75
CA LEU A 229 4.93 -7.27 2.83
C LEU A 229 5.11 -8.79 2.81
N LYS A 230 4.04 -9.56 2.53
CA LYS A 230 4.14 -11.00 2.35
C LYS A 230 4.98 -11.39 1.13
N ALA A 231 4.98 -10.60 0.06
CA ALA A 231 5.87 -10.81 -1.08
C ALA A 231 7.33 -10.44 -0.76
N PHE A 232 7.54 -9.40 0.05
CA PHE A 232 8.87 -9.06 0.54
C PHE A 232 9.47 -10.12 1.45
N GLU A 233 8.68 -10.84 2.26
CA GLU A 233 9.16 -11.97 3.04
C GLU A 233 9.80 -13.04 2.16
N GLU A 234 9.24 -13.29 0.96
CA GLU A 234 9.78 -14.28 0.02
C GLU A 234 11.04 -13.75 -0.71
N ASP A 235 10.95 -12.55 -1.30
CA ASP A 235 12.03 -12.01 -2.13
C ASP A 235 13.24 -11.50 -1.32
N PHE A 236 13.02 -11.04 -0.08
CA PHE A 236 14.05 -10.52 0.82
C PHE A 236 14.35 -11.46 2.00
N ASP A 237 13.97 -12.74 1.92
CA ASP A 237 14.15 -13.71 3.00
C ASP A 237 15.57 -13.71 3.59
N ARG A 238 16.60 -13.73 2.72
CA ARG A 238 17.99 -13.69 3.15
C ARG A 238 18.34 -12.41 3.93
N VAL A 239 17.87 -11.25 3.45
CA VAL A 239 18.12 -9.97 4.12
C VAL A 239 17.45 -9.94 5.49
N LEU A 240 16.20 -10.42 5.57
CA LEU A 240 15.46 -10.48 6.82
C LEU A 240 16.11 -11.46 7.82
N ALA A 241 16.64 -12.59 7.34
CA ALA A 241 17.38 -13.55 8.14
C ALA A 241 18.70 -12.97 8.67
N ASP A 242 19.48 -12.35 7.79
CA ASP A 242 20.81 -11.76 8.14
C ASP A 242 20.66 -10.64 9.19
N LYS A 243 19.57 -9.87 9.13
CA LYS A 243 19.26 -8.80 10.07
C LYS A 243 18.38 -9.24 11.25
N ASN A 244 18.05 -10.53 11.35
CA ASN A 244 17.14 -11.08 12.35
C ASN A 244 15.80 -10.32 12.45
N ALA A 245 15.28 -9.91 11.30
CA ALA A 245 14.11 -9.03 11.16
C ALA A 245 12.78 -9.79 10.92
N HIS A 246 12.78 -11.10 10.68
CA HIS A 246 11.59 -11.91 10.48
C HIS A 246 10.54 -11.75 11.60
N PRO A 247 10.88 -11.83 12.91
CA PRO A 247 9.87 -11.71 13.96
C PRO A 247 9.13 -10.35 13.94
N SER A 248 9.85 -9.29 13.57
CA SER A 248 9.26 -7.94 13.44
C SER A 248 8.37 -7.85 12.21
N MET A 249 8.76 -8.44 11.08
CA MET A 249 7.95 -8.51 9.85
C MET A 249 6.65 -9.28 10.11
N ASP A 250 6.73 -10.46 10.73
CA ASP A 250 5.59 -11.26 11.15
C ASP A 250 4.61 -10.48 12.02
N GLN A 251 5.13 -9.66 12.94
CA GLN A 251 4.29 -8.85 13.81
C GLN A 251 3.53 -7.78 13.02
N ILE A 252 4.19 -7.08 12.11
CA ILE A 252 3.56 -6.06 11.25
C ILE A 252 2.46 -6.71 10.41
N ILE A 253 2.74 -7.86 9.82
CA ILE A 253 1.76 -8.62 9.02
C ILE A 253 0.52 -8.96 9.86
N ARG A 254 0.69 -9.47 11.08
CA ARG A 254 -0.45 -9.77 11.99
C ARG A 254 -1.28 -8.54 12.35
N GLU A 255 -0.63 -7.39 12.59
CA GLU A 255 -1.35 -6.13 12.85
C GLU A 255 -2.17 -5.70 11.64
N LEU A 256 -1.59 -5.79 10.43
CA LEU A 256 -2.28 -5.46 9.19
C LEU A 256 -3.38 -6.47 8.84
N GLU A 257 -3.22 -7.76 9.08
CA GLU A 257 -4.28 -8.77 8.92
C GLU A 257 -5.50 -8.44 9.79
N THR A 258 -5.27 -7.92 10.98
CA THR A 258 -6.37 -7.51 11.85
C THR A 258 -7.18 -6.36 11.25
N THR A 259 -6.57 -5.48 10.46
CA THR A 259 -7.28 -4.42 9.73
C THR A 259 -8.22 -4.95 8.65
N GLN A 260 -8.03 -6.20 8.18
CA GLN A 260 -8.82 -6.81 7.12
C GLN A 260 -9.99 -7.66 7.62
N LYS A 261 -10.18 -7.79 8.95
CA LYS A 261 -11.31 -8.54 9.52
C LYS A 261 -12.65 -8.03 9.01
N ALA A 262 -13.60 -8.94 8.82
CA ALA A 262 -14.94 -8.61 8.31
C ALA A 262 -15.67 -7.63 9.25
N LEU A 263 -16.34 -6.65 8.65
CA LEU A 263 -17.23 -5.76 9.37
C LEU A 263 -18.64 -6.33 9.32
N TYR A 264 -19.25 -6.49 10.48
CA TYR A 264 -20.64 -6.98 10.60
C TYR A 264 -21.65 -5.84 10.59
N SER A 265 -21.21 -4.59 10.68
CA SER A 265 -22.08 -3.41 10.59
C SER A 265 -22.17 -2.91 9.15
N PRO A 266 -23.36 -2.52 8.67
CA PRO A 266 -23.55 -1.93 7.35
C PRO A 266 -22.97 -0.51 7.24
N MET A 267 -22.63 0.13 8.35
CA MET A 267 -22.04 1.47 8.43
C MET A 267 -20.80 1.45 9.30
N VAL A 268 -19.86 2.35 9.01
CA VAL A 268 -18.72 2.59 9.89
C VAL A 268 -19.20 3.35 11.13
N LEU A 269 -19.16 2.68 12.28
CA LEU A 269 -19.58 3.25 13.56
C LEU A 269 -18.37 3.87 14.25
N ASN A 270 -18.46 5.15 14.63
CA ASN A 270 -17.46 5.87 15.41
C ASN A 270 -18.11 6.39 16.70
N GLY A 271 -18.16 5.52 17.70
CA GLY A 271 -18.61 5.87 19.04
C GLY A 271 -17.54 6.59 19.87
N TYR A 272 -17.89 7.04 21.06
CA TYR A 272 -16.93 7.58 22.04
C TYR A 272 -16.09 6.45 22.62
N GLU A 273 -14.85 6.73 23.05
CA GLU A 273 -13.86 5.75 23.56
C GLU A 273 -14.41 4.79 24.63
N PHE A 274 -15.31 5.26 25.48
CA PHE A 274 -15.95 4.48 26.54
C PHE A 274 -17.47 4.31 26.34
N GLY A 275 -17.96 4.52 25.10
CA GLY A 275 -19.37 4.41 24.75
C GLY A 275 -19.80 2.97 24.42
N LEU A 276 -21.11 2.77 24.31
CA LEU A 276 -21.70 1.47 23.95
C LEU A 276 -21.54 1.13 22.45
N VAL A 277 -21.18 2.11 21.63
CA VAL A 277 -21.01 1.95 20.17
C VAL A 277 -19.53 1.78 19.85
N PRO A 278 -19.13 0.74 19.09
CA PRO A 278 -17.74 0.54 18.70
C PRO A 278 -17.22 1.72 17.87
N ASN A 279 -15.91 2.00 18.01
CA ASN A 279 -15.21 3.00 17.22
C ASN A 279 -14.28 2.29 16.23
N TYR A 280 -14.76 2.07 15.00
CA TYR A 280 -14.01 1.37 13.97
C TYR A 280 -12.80 2.17 13.46
N SER A 281 -12.93 3.49 13.32
CA SER A 281 -11.82 4.33 12.84
C SER A 281 -10.67 4.39 13.85
N LEU A 282 -10.98 4.49 15.16
CA LEU A 282 -9.96 4.48 16.20
C LEU A 282 -9.27 3.11 16.30
N ALA A 283 -10.04 2.02 16.25
CA ALA A 283 -9.47 0.67 16.25
C ALA A 283 -8.53 0.46 15.05
N MET A 284 -8.95 0.86 13.85
CA MET A 284 -8.13 0.81 12.63
C MET A 284 -6.87 1.64 12.77
N SER A 285 -7.00 2.89 13.22
CA SER A 285 -5.86 3.78 13.49
C SER A 285 -4.86 3.18 14.47
N SER A 286 -5.34 2.52 15.53
CA SER A 286 -4.48 1.85 16.52
C SER A 286 -3.66 0.71 15.91
N TYR A 287 -4.28 -0.17 15.11
CA TYR A 287 -3.57 -1.25 14.41
C TYR A 287 -2.53 -0.69 13.42
N MET A 288 -2.90 0.33 12.65
CA MET A 288 -1.98 0.98 11.70
C MET A 288 -0.81 1.67 12.41
N THR A 289 -1.05 2.29 13.57
CA THR A 289 0.01 2.92 14.36
C THR A 289 1.01 1.90 14.89
N ARG A 290 0.54 0.73 15.37
CA ARG A 290 1.42 -0.35 15.83
C ARG A 290 2.21 -0.95 14.67
N ALA A 291 1.56 -1.20 13.52
CA ALA A 291 2.25 -1.65 12.33
C ALA A 291 3.31 -0.64 11.86
N ASN A 292 3.01 0.67 11.93
CA ASN A 292 3.96 1.72 11.59
C ASN A 292 5.16 1.78 12.52
N ALA A 293 4.95 1.59 13.83
CA ALA A 293 6.05 1.49 14.79
C ALA A 293 6.97 0.30 14.45
N GLY A 294 6.39 -0.87 14.15
CA GLY A 294 7.15 -2.03 13.71
C GLY A 294 7.93 -1.79 12.41
N LEU A 295 7.36 -1.06 11.43
CA LEU A 295 8.07 -0.68 10.20
C LEU A 295 9.28 0.21 10.51
N ILE A 296 9.15 1.18 11.41
CA ILE A 296 10.26 2.04 11.83
C ILE A 296 11.37 1.21 12.48
N ASP A 297 11.01 0.24 13.33
CA ASP A 297 11.96 -0.65 13.98
C ASP A 297 12.73 -1.50 12.96
N ILE A 298 12.04 -2.10 11.97
CA ILE A 298 12.70 -2.86 10.89
C ILE A 298 13.61 -1.96 10.05
N ILE A 299 13.16 -0.76 9.67
CA ILE A 299 13.97 0.19 8.90
C ILE A 299 15.29 0.50 9.63
N ASN A 300 15.24 0.70 10.94
CA ASN A 300 16.44 0.92 11.76
C ASN A 300 17.34 -0.32 11.75
N LEU A 301 16.77 -1.53 11.96
CA LEU A 301 17.54 -2.79 11.91
C LEU A 301 18.24 -3.00 10.55
N LEU A 302 17.58 -2.65 9.45
CA LEU A 302 18.13 -2.78 8.11
C LEU A 302 19.29 -1.81 7.85
N ARG A 303 19.30 -0.65 8.51
CA ARG A 303 20.31 0.40 8.36
C ARG A 303 21.52 0.26 9.28
N ASP A 304 21.28 -0.21 10.52
CA ASP A 304 22.30 -0.26 11.58
C ASP A 304 23.25 -1.48 11.47
N GLY A 305 23.17 -2.27 10.46
CA GLY A 305 24.03 -3.41 10.19
C GLY A 305 24.77 -3.25 8.89
#